data_94b152a39a3350feb8744c3582219bcc
#
_entry.id   94b152a39a3350feb8744c3582219bcc
#
_cell.length_a   1.000
_cell.length_b   1.000
_cell.length_c   1.000
_cell.angle_alpha   90.00
_cell.angle_beta   90.00
_cell.angle_gamma   90.00
#
_symmetry.space_group_name_H-M   'P 1'
#
loop_
_entity.id
_entity.type
_entity.pdbx_description
1 polymer ?
#
loop_
_entity_poly.entity_id
_entity_poly.type
_entity_poly.pdbx_seq_one_letter_code
_entity_poly.pdbx_strand_id
1 'polypeptide(L)'
;TCVHVPMNGEKGLSGQIRNEDLYHAYPYPDKPMDMTISGQNIKDILEYSYSHLDFVNEQLSLTIIDETLCTMWQGFNYEIDMNQEPGQRVMLDQIDLTKSYRVTMTDYCYRNYKNYLKNAIIHESYDETMSTLIAEKLRDPNYRISCRDNFVVKNR
;
A
#
# COMPACT_ATOMS: atom_id res chain seq x y z
N THR A 1 -3.42 -5.96 -4.26
CA THR A 1 -2.02 -5.53 -4.11
C THR A 1 -1.92 -4.55 -2.96
N CYS A 2 -0.97 -4.75 -2.09
CA CYS A 2 -0.63 -3.83 -1.01
C CYS A 2 0.75 -3.25 -1.27
N VAL A 3 0.86 -1.96 -1.30
CA VAL A 3 2.13 -1.24 -1.36
C VAL A 3 2.14 -0.19 -0.26
N HIS A 4 3.29 0.04 0.34
CA HIS A 4 3.47 1.23 1.14
C HIS A 4 3.93 2.38 0.24
N VAL A 5 3.62 3.57 0.66
CA VAL A 5 4.12 4.80 0.03
C VAL A 5 4.88 5.55 1.13
N PRO A 6 6.09 6.06 0.88
CA PRO A 6 6.13 7.26 0.10
C PRO A 6 6.93 7.08 -1.18
N MET A 7 6.31 7.36 -2.28
CA MET A 7 7.06 7.80 -3.43
C MET A 7 7.44 9.25 -3.18
N ASN A 8 8.67 9.62 -3.51
CA ASN A 8 9.08 11.03 -3.58
C ASN A 8 8.27 11.71 -4.70
N GLY A 9 6.99 11.97 -4.41
CA GLY A 9 5.97 12.33 -5.38
C GLY A 9 5.99 13.77 -5.84
N GLU A 10 6.99 14.58 -5.43
CA GLU A 10 7.00 16.01 -5.77
C GLU A 10 7.10 16.27 -7.27
N LYS A 11 7.60 15.34 -8.07
CA LYS A 11 7.80 15.59 -9.51
C LYS A 11 7.10 14.65 -10.46
N GLY A 12 6.52 13.56 -10.02
CA GLY A 12 5.95 12.54 -10.90
C GLY A 12 6.90 12.12 -12.04
N LEU A 13 6.53 11.08 -12.76
CA LEU A 13 7.29 10.64 -13.94
C LEU A 13 6.59 11.19 -15.19
N SER A 14 7.31 11.95 -16.03
CA SER A 14 6.76 12.50 -17.26
C SER A 14 7.81 12.56 -18.36
N GLY A 15 7.36 12.51 -19.64
CA GLY A 15 8.24 12.55 -20.79
C GLY A 15 9.07 11.30 -20.97
N GLN A 16 10.35 11.44 -21.34
CA GLN A 16 11.28 10.32 -21.47
C GLN A 16 11.81 9.92 -20.10
N ILE A 17 11.31 8.82 -19.56
CA ILE A 17 11.69 8.29 -18.24
C ILE A 17 13.02 7.55 -18.33
N ARG A 18 13.97 7.92 -17.48
CA ARG A 18 15.28 7.28 -17.32
C ARG A 18 15.30 6.42 -16.05
N ASN A 19 16.27 5.54 -15.94
CA ASN A 19 16.44 4.72 -14.72
C ASN A 19 16.67 5.58 -13.47
N GLU A 20 17.37 6.72 -13.61
CA GLU A 20 17.56 7.67 -12.50
C GLU A 20 16.25 8.28 -12.01
N ASP A 21 15.30 8.56 -12.90
CA ASP A 21 13.97 9.08 -12.54
C ASP A 21 13.18 8.05 -11.75
N LEU A 22 13.26 6.77 -12.13
CA LEU A 22 12.65 5.66 -11.40
C LEU A 22 13.28 5.49 -10.01
N TYR A 23 14.61 5.56 -9.92
CA TYR A 23 15.30 5.47 -8.65
C TYR A 23 14.94 6.61 -7.71
N HIS A 24 14.76 7.81 -8.24
CA HIS A 24 14.27 8.96 -7.44
C HIS A 24 12.81 8.79 -7.01
N ALA A 25 11.97 8.23 -7.87
CA ALA A 25 10.56 8.00 -7.54
C ALA A 25 10.38 6.83 -6.55
N TYR A 26 11.17 5.77 -6.68
CA TYR A 26 11.11 4.58 -5.81
C TYR A 26 12.53 4.08 -5.50
N PRO A 27 13.23 4.66 -4.51
CA PRO A 27 14.63 4.35 -4.19
C PRO A 27 14.82 3.07 -3.38
N TYR A 28 13.78 2.28 -3.17
CA TYR A 28 13.82 1.14 -2.27
C TYR A 28 14.12 -0.17 -3.02
N PRO A 29 14.97 -1.07 -2.46
CA PRO A 29 15.27 -2.36 -3.05
C PRO A 29 14.22 -3.44 -2.73
N ASP A 30 12.99 -3.01 -2.46
CA ASP A 30 11.90 -3.89 -2.05
C ASP A 30 11.55 -4.88 -3.15
N LYS A 31 11.25 -6.10 -2.74
CA LYS A 31 10.85 -7.21 -3.60
C LYS A 31 9.40 -7.58 -3.37
N PRO A 32 8.63 -7.89 -4.41
CA PRO A 32 7.26 -8.36 -4.21
C PRO A 32 7.24 -9.77 -3.63
N MET A 33 6.22 -10.03 -2.84
CA MET A 33 5.89 -11.33 -2.28
C MET A 33 4.41 -11.60 -2.52
N ASP A 34 4.10 -12.81 -2.95
CA ASP A 34 2.74 -13.28 -3.19
C ASP A 34 2.31 -14.23 -2.07
N MET A 35 1.15 -13.98 -1.47
CA MET A 35 0.69 -14.72 -0.32
C MET A 35 -0.84 -14.76 -0.22
N THR A 36 -1.34 -15.70 0.58
CA THR A 36 -2.73 -15.75 1.00
C THR A 36 -2.85 -15.28 2.45
N ILE A 37 -3.74 -14.33 2.69
CA ILE A 37 -4.07 -13.80 4.02
C ILE A 37 -5.59 -13.73 4.20
N SER A 38 -6.07 -13.63 5.45
CA SER A 38 -7.51 -13.45 5.71
C SER A 38 -7.95 -12.00 5.47
N GLY A 39 -9.26 -11.80 5.24
CA GLY A 39 -9.84 -10.46 5.21
C GLY A 39 -9.63 -9.71 6.53
N GLN A 40 -9.60 -10.44 7.66
CA GLN A 40 -9.28 -9.84 8.96
C GLN A 40 -7.85 -9.27 8.98
N ASN A 41 -6.86 -9.98 8.41
CA ASN A 41 -5.50 -9.44 8.32
C ASN A 41 -5.43 -8.16 7.49
N ILE A 42 -6.21 -8.09 6.39
CA ILE A 42 -6.30 -6.86 5.57
C ILE A 42 -6.82 -5.70 6.41
N LYS A 43 -7.91 -5.95 7.15
CA LYS A 43 -8.51 -4.94 8.02
C LYS A 43 -7.53 -4.49 9.11
N ASP A 44 -6.90 -5.42 9.80
CA ASP A 44 -5.98 -5.12 10.90
C ASP A 44 -4.78 -4.29 10.44
N ILE A 45 -4.22 -4.58 9.26
CA ILE A 45 -3.12 -3.80 8.68
C ILE A 45 -3.59 -2.39 8.32
N LEU A 46 -4.76 -2.25 7.71
CA LEU A 46 -5.32 -0.93 7.38
C LEU A 46 -5.63 -0.13 8.65
N GLU A 47 -6.27 -0.73 9.65
CA GLU A 47 -6.54 -0.07 10.93
C GLU A 47 -5.25 0.40 11.60
N TYR A 48 -4.21 -0.44 11.62
CA TYR A 48 -2.91 -0.05 12.13
C TYR A 48 -2.32 1.12 11.34
N SER A 49 -2.32 1.04 10.01
CA SER A 49 -1.80 2.08 9.14
C SER A 49 -2.47 3.44 9.39
N TYR A 50 -3.79 3.43 9.52
CA TYR A 50 -4.57 4.67 9.67
C TYR A 50 -4.82 5.08 11.12
N SER A 51 -4.41 4.27 12.11
CA SER A 51 -4.46 4.65 13.52
C SER A 51 -3.49 5.79 13.88
N HIS A 52 -2.46 5.97 13.06
CA HIS A 52 -1.40 6.97 13.25
C HIS A 52 -1.63 8.26 12.47
N LEU A 53 -2.74 8.36 11.75
CA LEU A 53 -3.14 9.59 11.09
C LEU A 53 -3.96 10.46 12.03
N ASP A 54 -3.76 11.76 11.93
CA ASP A 54 -4.57 12.75 12.63
C ASP A 54 -4.77 13.98 11.73
N PHE A 55 -5.78 14.81 12.05
CA PHE A 55 -5.98 16.09 11.41
C PHE A 55 -5.37 17.19 12.27
N VAL A 56 -4.34 17.83 11.75
CA VAL A 56 -3.71 19.00 12.36
C VAL A 56 -3.91 20.19 11.43
N ASN A 57 -4.59 21.23 11.92
CA ASN A 57 -4.93 22.43 11.15
C ASN A 57 -5.64 22.12 9.81
N GLU A 58 -6.63 21.24 9.85
CA GLU A 58 -7.40 20.78 8.67
C GLU A 58 -6.59 20.00 7.62
N GLN A 59 -5.36 19.67 7.92
CA GLN A 59 -4.51 18.83 7.07
C GLN A 59 -4.29 17.46 7.71
N LEU A 60 -4.34 16.44 6.88
CA LEU A 60 -4.00 15.08 7.30
C LEU A 60 -2.51 15.03 7.63
N SER A 61 -2.19 14.62 8.84
CA SER A 61 -0.83 14.53 9.35
C SER A 61 -0.58 13.15 9.96
N LEU A 62 0.65 12.67 9.83
CA LEU A 62 1.10 11.48 10.54
C LEU A 62 1.55 11.88 11.95
N THR A 63 1.00 11.20 12.95
CA THR A 63 1.40 11.40 14.35
C THR A 63 2.67 10.64 14.73
N ILE A 64 3.16 9.77 13.83
CA ILE A 64 4.42 9.06 13.98
C ILE A 64 5.41 9.51 12.90
N ILE A 65 6.69 9.52 13.27
CA ILE A 65 7.82 9.94 12.43
C ILE A 65 8.06 8.98 11.23
N ASP A 66 7.50 7.77 11.25
CA ASP A 66 7.74 6.78 10.20
C ASP A 66 6.56 6.74 9.21
N GLU A 67 6.64 7.56 8.17
CA GLU A 67 5.69 7.61 7.05
C GLU A 67 5.56 6.27 6.31
N THR A 68 6.52 5.36 6.51
CA THR A 68 6.54 4.05 5.86
C THR A 68 5.48 3.08 6.39
N LEU A 69 4.79 3.43 7.47
CA LEU A 69 3.73 2.61 8.06
C LEU A 69 2.36 2.78 7.41
N CYS A 70 2.19 3.74 6.51
CA CYS A 70 0.94 3.88 5.75
C CYS A 70 0.96 2.97 4.53
N THR A 71 -0.02 2.07 4.43
CA THR A 71 -0.19 1.20 3.27
C THR A 71 -1.32 1.66 2.39
N MET A 72 -1.11 1.57 1.08
CA MET A 72 -2.17 1.73 0.08
C MET A 72 -2.50 0.37 -0.54
N TRP A 73 -3.77 0.07 -0.65
CA TRP A 73 -4.26 -1.18 -1.20
C TRP A 73 -4.97 -0.97 -2.53
N GLN A 74 -4.78 -1.90 -3.45
CA GLN A 74 -5.45 -1.94 -4.74
C GLN A 74 -6.16 -3.29 -4.92
N GLY A 75 -7.33 -3.27 -5.58
CA GLY A 75 -8.11 -4.45 -5.87
C GLY A 75 -9.47 -4.51 -5.15
N PHE A 76 -9.73 -3.58 -4.25
CA PHE A 76 -11.02 -3.38 -3.59
C PHE A 76 -11.16 -1.92 -3.15
N ASN A 77 -12.40 -1.49 -2.89
CA ASN A 77 -12.66 -0.17 -2.33
C ASN A 77 -12.70 -0.23 -0.81
N TYR A 78 -12.23 0.83 -0.17
CA TYR A 78 -12.28 0.99 1.27
C TYR A 78 -12.46 2.45 1.67
N GLU A 79 -12.95 2.65 2.86
CA GLU A 79 -13.20 3.97 3.42
C GLU A 79 -12.52 4.11 4.78
N ILE A 80 -11.96 5.28 5.02
CA ILE A 80 -11.32 5.64 6.28
C ILE A 80 -12.15 6.76 6.92
N ASP A 81 -12.85 6.45 7.99
CA ASP A 81 -13.60 7.44 8.75
C ASP A 81 -12.77 7.97 9.92
N MET A 82 -12.20 9.15 9.75
CA MET A 82 -11.37 9.81 10.76
C MET A 82 -12.16 10.31 11.97
N ASN A 83 -13.50 10.26 11.93
CA ASN A 83 -14.33 10.58 13.09
C ASN A 83 -14.43 9.41 14.09
N GLN A 84 -13.99 8.22 13.69
CA GLN A 84 -13.94 7.06 14.55
C GLN A 84 -12.63 6.98 15.32
N GLU A 85 -12.67 6.28 16.44
CA GLU A 85 -11.48 6.02 17.25
C GLU A 85 -10.45 5.17 16.46
N PRO A 86 -9.13 5.37 16.71
CA PRO A 86 -8.10 4.51 16.15
C PRO A 86 -8.41 3.03 16.36
N GLY A 87 -8.31 2.24 15.30
CA GLY A 87 -8.67 0.82 15.30
C GLY A 87 -10.14 0.52 14.92
N GLN A 88 -10.95 1.55 14.63
CA GLN A 88 -12.33 1.45 14.15
C GLN A 88 -12.61 2.32 12.92
N ARG A 89 -11.57 2.79 12.27
CA ARG A 89 -11.65 3.77 11.17
C ARG A 89 -11.92 3.15 9.80
N VAL A 90 -11.57 1.88 9.61
CA VAL A 90 -11.59 1.24 8.30
C VAL A 90 -12.91 0.53 8.02
N MET A 91 -13.57 0.89 6.92
CA MET A 91 -14.75 0.20 6.41
C MET A 91 -14.40 -0.54 5.11
N LEU A 92 -14.73 -1.83 5.06
CA LEU A 92 -14.42 -2.78 3.98
C LEU A 92 -15.69 -3.45 3.49
N ASP A 93 -16.40 -2.85 2.53
CA ASP A 93 -17.68 -3.41 2.07
C ASP A 93 -17.50 -4.63 1.15
N GLN A 94 -16.34 -4.74 0.49
CA GLN A 94 -16.05 -5.78 -0.51
C GLN A 94 -15.21 -6.94 0.04
N ILE A 95 -14.75 -6.84 1.29
CA ILE A 95 -13.88 -7.83 1.92
C ILE A 95 -14.64 -8.54 3.04
N ASP A 96 -14.86 -9.84 2.86
CA ASP A 96 -15.37 -10.71 3.91
C ASP A 96 -14.21 -11.08 4.86
N LEU A 97 -14.31 -10.66 6.10
CA LEU A 97 -13.23 -10.81 7.09
C LEU A 97 -12.87 -12.28 7.36
N THR A 98 -13.81 -13.20 7.10
CA THR A 98 -13.63 -14.63 7.34
C THR A 98 -13.02 -15.39 6.17
N LYS A 99 -13.00 -14.78 4.99
CA LYS A 99 -12.42 -15.38 3.77
C LYS A 99 -10.94 -15.10 3.63
N SER A 100 -10.31 -15.93 2.81
CA SER A 100 -8.91 -15.76 2.42
C SER A 100 -8.79 -15.09 1.05
N TYR A 101 -7.79 -14.24 0.90
CA TYR A 101 -7.51 -13.46 -0.30
C TYR A 101 -6.05 -13.62 -0.71
N ARG A 102 -5.82 -13.78 -2.01
CA ARG A 102 -4.47 -13.75 -2.56
C ARG A 102 -4.04 -12.30 -2.72
N VAL A 103 -2.93 -11.94 -2.13
CA VAL A 103 -2.39 -10.58 -2.13
C VAL A 103 -0.92 -10.59 -2.50
N THR A 104 -0.50 -9.52 -3.17
CA THR A 104 0.92 -9.22 -3.37
C THR A 104 1.28 -8.01 -2.52
N MET A 105 2.35 -8.09 -1.77
CA MET A 105 2.91 -6.96 -1.02
C MET A 105 4.43 -6.95 -1.14
N THR A 106 5.07 -5.85 -0.76
CA THR A 106 6.54 -5.82 -0.71
C THR A 106 7.04 -6.60 0.51
N ASP A 107 8.26 -7.14 0.41
CA ASP A 107 8.93 -7.80 1.54
C ASP A 107 9.12 -6.84 2.73
N TYR A 108 9.26 -5.54 2.46
CA TYR A 108 9.27 -4.50 3.48
C TYR A 108 7.93 -4.43 4.23
N CYS A 109 6.80 -4.37 3.51
CA CYS A 109 5.47 -4.40 4.13
C CYS A 109 5.28 -5.68 4.95
N TYR A 110 5.66 -6.84 4.40
CA TYR A 110 5.56 -8.11 5.10
C TYR A 110 6.33 -8.08 6.44
N ARG A 111 7.57 -7.58 6.45
CA ARG A 111 8.38 -7.49 7.68
C ARG A 111 7.74 -6.58 8.73
N ASN A 112 7.22 -5.43 8.31
CA ASN A 112 6.61 -4.46 9.24
C ASN A 112 5.28 -4.94 9.80
N TYR A 113 4.48 -5.64 8.98
CA TYR A 113 3.18 -6.16 9.40
C TYR A 113 3.20 -7.63 9.85
N LYS A 114 4.36 -8.19 10.11
CA LYS A 114 4.55 -9.60 10.49
C LYS A 114 3.64 -10.06 11.64
N ASN A 115 3.36 -9.18 12.60
CA ASN A 115 2.50 -9.50 13.73
C ASN A 115 1.04 -9.75 13.32
N TYR A 116 0.58 -9.14 12.24
CA TYR A 116 -0.75 -9.32 11.65
C TYR A 116 -0.79 -10.46 10.63
N LEU A 117 0.36 -10.96 10.19
CA LEU A 117 0.51 -11.93 9.11
C LEU A 117 0.98 -13.31 9.59
N LYS A 118 0.76 -13.63 10.87
CA LYS A 118 1.24 -14.90 11.48
C LYS A 118 0.72 -16.15 10.78
N ASN A 119 -0.47 -16.08 10.17
CA ASN A 119 -1.12 -17.18 9.47
C ASN A 119 -1.07 -17.01 7.94
N ALA A 120 -0.24 -16.10 7.43
CA ALA A 120 -0.07 -15.91 6.00
C ALA A 120 0.57 -17.15 5.36
N ILE A 121 0.06 -17.57 4.22
CA ILE A 121 0.64 -18.63 3.40
C ILE A 121 1.41 -17.95 2.26
N ILE A 122 2.73 -17.98 2.33
CA ILE A 122 3.59 -17.41 1.29
C ILE A 122 3.65 -18.40 0.12
N HIS A 123 3.33 -17.95 -1.08
CA HIS A 123 3.36 -18.73 -2.30
C HIS A 123 4.65 -18.51 -3.07
N GLU A 124 5.06 -17.25 -3.19
CA GLU A 124 6.21 -16.86 -3.99
C GLU A 124 6.88 -15.62 -3.41
N SER A 125 8.19 -15.56 -3.52
CA SER A 125 9.01 -14.39 -3.24
C SER A 125 9.86 -14.15 -4.47
N TYR A 126 9.74 -12.98 -5.08
CA TYR A 126 10.42 -12.64 -6.31
C TYR A 126 11.83 -12.15 -6.03
N ASP A 127 12.75 -12.41 -6.94
CA ASP A 127 14.14 -11.92 -6.83
C ASP A 127 14.31 -10.50 -7.38
N GLU A 128 13.46 -10.11 -8.32
CA GLU A 128 13.44 -8.78 -8.92
C GLU A 128 12.90 -7.72 -7.94
N THR A 129 13.52 -6.55 -7.96
CA THR A 129 13.02 -5.42 -7.19
C THR A 129 11.80 -4.77 -7.82
N MET A 130 11.00 -4.07 -7.03
CA MET A 130 9.85 -3.30 -7.52
C MET A 130 10.28 -2.29 -8.59
N SER A 131 11.41 -1.61 -8.44
CA SER A 131 11.91 -0.66 -9.42
C SER A 131 12.25 -1.33 -10.77
N THR A 132 12.82 -2.55 -10.74
CA THR A 132 13.07 -3.35 -11.96
C THR A 132 11.77 -3.69 -12.67
N LEU A 133 10.78 -4.20 -11.94
CA LEU A 133 9.48 -4.57 -12.51
C LEU A 133 8.72 -3.36 -13.06
N ILE A 134 8.78 -2.20 -12.39
CA ILE A 134 8.22 -0.95 -12.88
C ILE A 134 8.90 -0.53 -14.19
N ALA A 135 10.25 -0.59 -14.24
CA ALA A 135 11.01 -0.28 -15.44
C ALA A 135 10.62 -1.16 -16.63
N GLU A 136 10.44 -2.47 -16.41
CA GLU A 136 10.01 -3.40 -17.44
C GLU A 136 8.60 -3.08 -17.96
N LYS A 137 7.68 -2.79 -17.05
CA LYS A 137 6.32 -2.39 -17.43
C LYS A 137 6.27 -1.10 -18.22
N LEU A 138 7.05 -0.11 -17.85
CA LEU A 138 7.12 1.18 -18.57
C LEU A 138 7.75 1.06 -19.97
N ARG A 139 8.54 0.01 -20.23
CA ARG A 139 9.09 -0.28 -21.56
C ARG A 139 8.08 -0.92 -22.51
N ASP A 140 6.99 -1.48 -21.99
CA ASP A 140 5.93 -2.05 -22.83
C ASP A 140 5.11 -0.92 -23.48
N PRO A 141 5.15 -0.77 -24.83
CA PRO A 141 4.46 0.30 -25.52
C PRO A 141 2.94 0.21 -25.43
N ASN A 142 2.42 -0.95 -25.05
CA ASN A 142 0.98 -1.22 -24.87
C ASN A 142 0.53 -0.97 -23.43
N TYR A 143 1.46 -0.84 -22.50
CA TYR A 143 1.11 -0.61 -21.11
C TYR A 143 0.50 0.79 -20.93
N ARG A 144 -0.59 0.85 -20.20
CA ARG A 144 -1.26 2.10 -19.83
C ARG A 144 -1.44 2.11 -18.32
N ILE A 145 -0.96 3.16 -17.70
CA ILE A 145 -1.19 3.38 -16.27
C ILE A 145 -2.65 3.78 -16.11
N SER A 146 -3.39 3.03 -15.31
CA SER A 146 -4.72 3.42 -14.86
C SER A 146 -4.67 3.62 -13.35
N CYS A 147 -4.78 4.87 -12.91
CA CYS A 147 -5.03 5.18 -11.52
C CYS A 147 -6.54 5.17 -11.28
N ARG A 148 -6.97 4.46 -10.25
CA ARG A 148 -8.34 4.53 -9.75
C ARG A 148 -8.24 4.88 -8.28
N ASP A 149 -8.94 5.92 -7.90
CA ASP A 149 -9.16 6.22 -6.49
C ASP A 149 -10.04 5.11 -5.93
N ASN A 150 -9.49 4.29 -5.09
CA ASN A 150 -10.17 3.14 -4.49
C ASN A 150 -10.34 3.29 -2.98
N PHE A 151 -10.02 4.44 -2.44
CA PHE A 151 -10.32 4.75 -1.06
C PHE A 151 -10.77 6.20 -0.88
N VAL A 152 -11.53 6.43 0.17
CA VAL A 152 -12.01 7.75 0.57
C VAL A 152 -11.65 7.96 2.03
N VAL A 153 -11.14 9.14 2.35
CA VAL A 153 -10.94 9.57 3.74
C VAL A 153 -12.05 10.55 4.09
N LYS A 154 -12.87 10.20 5.07
CA LYS A 154 -13.92 11.07 5.61
C LYS A 154 -13.42 11.82 6.83
N ASN A 155 -13.67 13.10 6.82
CA ASN A 155 -13.50 14.00 7.94
C ASN A 155 -14.76 14.84 8.13
N ARG A 156 -14.94 15.41 9.31
CA ARG A 156 -16.04 16.35 9.59
C ARG A 156 -15.90 17.63 8.81
#